data_997397e0e09dcb3b2a8cbac703cd18a2
#
_entry.id   997397e0e09dcb3b2a8cbac703cd18a2
#
_cell.length_a   1.000
_cell.length_b   1.000
_cell.length_c   1.000
_cell.angle_alpha   90.00
_cell.angle_beta   90.00
_cell.angle_gamma   90.00
#
_symmetry.space_group_name_H-M   'P 1'
#
loop_
_entity.id
_entity.type
_entity.pdbx_description
1 polymer ?
#
loop_
_entity_poly.entity_id
_entity_poly.type
_entity_poly.pdbx_seq_one_letter_code
_entity_poly.pdbx_strand_id
1 'polypeptide(L)'
;YAGTDAICQIVEAGPIDMVLTAMVGYAGLKPTMNAIRARKAIALANKETLVVAGELINQLAQQYRTPILPVDSEHSAVFQCLAGEVGNPIEKVILTASGGPFRTYTLEQLKTVTKTQALKHPNWEMGAKITIDSASMMNKGFEVIEAKWLFGVQPGQIEVVVHPQSVIHSMVQFEDGAVKAQLGMPDMRLPIQYAFSYPDRISASFERLDFAKCTNLTFEQPDTKRFRNLSLAYEAMYRGGNMPCIVNAANEVVVASFLKDGISFLGMSDVIEKTMEQAAFVANPSYEDYVATDEEARRIASELVRRQNPQK
;
A
#
# COMPACT_ATOMS: atom_id res chain seq x y z
N TYR A 1 23.03 0.60 -20.21
CA TYR A 1 22.80 0.72 -18.76
C TYR A 1 21.67 -0.22 -18.37
N ALA A 2 21.82 -0.95 -17.27
CA ALA A 2 20.83 -1.87 -16.73
C ALA A 2 21.02 -2.04 -15.20
N GLY A 3 19.97 -2.54 -14.51
CA GLY A 3 19.99 -2.80 -13.07
C GLY A 3 19.68 -1.58 -12.20
N THR A 4 19.68 -1.79 -10.88
CA THR A 4 19.27 -0.80 -9.88
C THR A 4 20.09 0.50 -9.95
N ASP A 5 21.39 0.40 -10.17
CA ASP A 5 22.26 1.59 -10.24
C ASP A 5 21.93 2.46 -11.46
N ALA A 6 21.58 1.86 -12.61
CA ALA A 6 21.14 2.61 -13.78
C ALA A 6 19.79 3.32 -13.54
N ILE A 7 18.86 2.66 -12.82
CA ILE A 7 17.60 3.27 -12.40
C ILE A 7 17.86 4.44 -11.44
N CYS A 8 18.76 4.27 -10.48
CA CYS A 8 19.16 5.34 -9.57
C CYS A 8 19.78 6.54 -10.31
N GLN A 9 20.59 6.29 -11.34
CA GLN A 9 21.21 7.35 -12.16
C GLN A 9 20.17 8.11 -13.00
N ILE A 10 19.22 7.41 -13.64
CA ILE A 10 18.24 8.07 -14.51
C ILE A 10 17.32 9.00 -13.74
N VAL A 11 16.90 8.65 -12.51
CA VAL A 11 16.00 9.48 -11.72
C VAL A 11 16.66 10.79 -11.24
N GLU A 12 18.00 10.88 -11.28
CA GLU A 12 18.77 12.07 -10.94
C GLU A 12 19.00 12.98 -12.15
N ALA A 13 18.66 12.57 -13.37
CA ALA A 13 18.97 13.30 -14.59
C ALA A 13 18.38 14.73 -14.61
N GLY A 14 19.18 15.70 -15.09
CA GLY A 14 18.82 17.12 -15.07
C GLY A 14 17.48 17.46 -15.72
N PRO A 15 17.14 16.91 -16.91
CA PRO A 15 15.88 17.24 -17.60
C PRO A 15 14.60 16.71 -16.95
N ILE A 16 14.70 15.91 -15.89
CA ILE A 16 13.53 15.34 -15.20
C ILE A 16 13.07 16.30 -14.10
N ASP A 17 11.80 16.68 -14.10
CA ASP A 17 11.17 17.48 -13.05
C ASP A 17 10.42 16.62 -12.04
N MET A 18 9.81 15.51 -12.49
CA MET A 18 9.02 14.61 -11.68
C MET A 18 9.32 13.15 -12.02
N VAL A 19 9.31 12.28 -11.02
CA VAL A 19 9.48 10.83 -11.17
C VAL A 19 8.22 10.12 -10.71
N LEU A 20 7.60 9.34 -11.62
CA LEU A 20 6.58 8.36 -11.24
C LEU A 20 7.28 7.09 -10.73
N THR A 21 7.20 6.86 -9.43
CA THR A 21 7.78 5.67 -8.79
C THR A 21 6.75 4.54 -8.78
N ALA A 22 6.84 3.64 -9.76
CA ALA A 22 5.89 2.54 -9.96
C ALA A 22 6.57 1.15 -9.93
N MET A 23 7.73 1.06 -9.30
CA MET A 23 8.39 -0.23 -9.06
C MET A 23 7.63 -1.03 -8.01
N VAL A 24 7.67 -2.35 -8.10
CA VAL A 24 6.95 -3.25 -7.17
C VAL A 24 7.84 -3.56 -5.96
N GLY A 25 7.28 -3.46 -4.76
CA GLY A 25 7.92 -3.91 -3.53
C GLY A 25 9.08 -3.02 -3.08
N TYR A 26 9.97 -3.61 -2.29
CA TYR A 26 11.14 -2.96 -1.70
C TYR A 26 12.07 -2.24 -2.71
N ALA A 27 12.13 -2.74 -3.95
CA ALA A 27 13.05 -2.24 -4.98
C ALA A 27 12.85 -0.75 -5.33
N GLY A 28 11.70 -0.17 -5.03
CA GLY A 28 11.40 1.25 -5.26
C GLY A 28 12.05 2.21 -4.26
N LEU A 29 12.52 1.74 -3.10
CA LEU A 29 13.01 2.60 -2.02
C LEU A 29 14.25 3.41 -2.43
N LYS A 30 15.34 2.75 -2.86
CA LYS A 30 16.61 3.41 -3.22
C LYS A 30 16.44 4.43 -4.36
N PRO A 31 15.78 4.10 -5.49
CA PRO A 31 15.51 5.07 -6.55
C PRO A 31 14.68 6.28 -6.09
N THR A 32 13.67 6.07 -5.23
CA THR A 32 12.85 7.17 -4.69
C THR A 32 13.69 8.09 -3.81
N MET A 33 14.55 7.56 -2.94
CA MET A 33 15.48 8.36 -2.13
C MET A 33 16.42 9.21 -3.01
N ASN A 34 16.95 8.63 -4.10
CA ASN A 34 17.84 9.34 -5.01
C ASN A 34 17.09 10.45 -5.77
N ALA A 35 15.87 10.18 -6.23
CA ALA A 35 15.03 11.21 -6.87
C ALA A 35 14.74 12.38 -5.91
N ILE A 36 14.42 12.11 -4.64
CA ILE A 36 14.20 13.13 -3.60
C ILE A 36 15.48 13.97 -3.38
N ARG A 37 16.65 13.33 -3.24
CA ARG A 37 17.94 14.02 -3.07
C ARG A 37 18.27 14.89 -4.28
N ALA A 38 17.88 14.47 -5.48
CA ALA A 38 18.00 15.25 -6.72
C ALA A 38 16.88 16.30 -6.88
N ARG A 39 16.02 16.48 -5.85
CA ARG A 39 14.90 17.45 -5.83
C ARG A 39 13.88 17.25 -6.94
N LYS A 40 13.64 15.99 -7.35
CA LYS A 40 12.61 15.64 -8.31
C LYS A 40 11.30 15.43 -7.56
N ALA A 41 10.22 16.09 -7.99
CA ALA A 41 8.89 15.81 -7.45
C ALA A 41 8.57 14.30 -7.61
N ILE A 42 7.90 13.71 -6.62
CA ILE A 42 7.58 12.29 -6.63
C ILE A 42 6.07 12.10 -6.84
N ALA A 43 5.70 11.42 -7.93
CA ALA A 43 4.39 10.82 -8.08
C ALA A 43 4.48 9.37 -7.56
N LEU A 44 4.00 9.14 -6.33
CA LEU A 44 4.25 7.89 -5.60
C LEU A 44 3.15 6.85 -5.87
N ALA A 45 3.48 5.85 -6.67
CA ALA A 45 2.64 4.66 -6.87
C ALA A 45 3.18 3.43 -6.09
N ASN A 46 4.47 3.41 -5.76
CA ASN A 46 5.09 2.35 -4.96
C ASN A 46 4.87 2.60 -3.46
N LYS A 47 3.76 2.11 -2.93
CA LYS A 47 3.41 2.26 -1.51
C LYS A 47 4.44 1.65 -0.57
N GLU A 48 5.11 0.57 -1.00
CA GLU A 48 6.10 -0.13 -0.19
C GLU A 48 7.27 0.77 0.22
N THR A 49 7.58 1.79 -0.55
CA THR A 49 8.58 2.81 -0.17
C THR A 49 8.23 3.49 1.17
N LEU A 50 6.97 3.90 1.37
CA LEU A 50 6.52 4.50 2.64
C LEU A 50 6.25 3.44 3.72
N VAL A 51 5.81 2.25 3.34
CA VAL A 51 5.66 1.14 4.28
C VAL A 51 7.00 0.80 4.92
N VAL A 52 8.03 0.61 4.11
CA VAL A 52 9.36 0.19 4.57
C VAL A 52 10.06 1.28 5.38
N ALA A 53 10.10 2.51 4.86
CA ALA A 53 10.96 3.57 5.38
C ALA A 53 10.27 4.95 5.38
N GLY A 54 8.99 5.01 5.72
CA GLY A 54 8.18 6.23 5.60
C GLY A 54 8.72 7.41 6.39
N GLU A 55 9.24 7.17 7.60
CA GLU A 55 9.88 8.22 8.40
C GLU A 55 11.10 8.81 7.69
N LEU A 56 12.00 7.95 7.21
CA LEU A 56 13.20 8.36 6.48
C LEU A 56 12.85 9.11 5.18
N ILE A 57 11.85 8.63 4.44
CA ILE A 57 11.38 9.28 3.20
C ILE A 57 10.82 10.66 3.49
N ASN A 58 10.00 10.81 4.54
CA ASN A 58 9.44 12.11 4.91
C ASN A 58 10.53 13.09 5.40
N GLN A 59 11.50 12.61 6.18
CA GLN A 59 12.66 13.43 6.58
C GLN A 59 13.44 13.93 5.35
N LEU A 60 13.72 13.05 4.38
CA LEU A 60 14.39 13.42 3.15
C LEU A 60 13.54 14.41 2.31
N ALA A 61 12.25 14.14 2.14
CA ALA A 61 11.35 15.00 1.40
C ALA A 61 11.31 16.43 1.99
N GLN A 62 11.26 16.53 3.32
CA GLN A 62 11.32 17.80 4.03
C GLN A 62 12.68 18.49 3.87
N GLN A 63 13.77 17.76 4.06
CA GLN A 63 15.14 18.29 3.92
C GLN A 63 15.42 18.85 2.53
N TYR A 64 14.99 18.13 1.48
CA TYR A 64 15.22 18.53 0.10
C TYR A 64 14.07 19.37 -0.49
N ARG A 65 12.99 19.63 0.30
CA ARG A 65 11.78 20.36 -0.11
C ARG A 65 11.15 19.76 -1.35
N THR A 66 11.07 18.45 -1.39
CA THR A 66 10.56 17.68 -2.51
C THR A 66 9.11 17.27 -2.23
N PRO A 67 8.13 17.64 -3.06
CA PRO A 67 6.76 17.20 -2.89
C PRO A 67 6.61 15.71 -3.23
N ILE A 68 5.78 15.01 -2.45
CA ILE A 68 5.33 13.64 -2.72
C ILE A 68 3.83 13.70 -2.99
N LEU A 69 3.44 13.34 -4.20
CA LEU A 69 2.05 13.31 -4.66
C LEU A 69 1.57 11.86 -4.74
N PRO A 70 0.47 11.48 -4.06
CA PRO A 70 0.01 10.11 -4.06
C PRO A 70 -0.62 9.72 -5.40
N VAL A 71 -0.29 8.52 -5.88
CA VAL A 71 -0.85 7.92 -7.09
C VAL A 71 -1.72 6.72 -6.74
N ASP A 72 -1.46 6.01 -5.62
CA ASP A 72 -2.38 4.97 -5.16
C ASP A 72 -3.79 5.52 -5.06
N SER A 73 -4.79 4.79 -5.57
CA SER A 73 -6.15 5.32 -5.78
C SER A 73 -6.79 5.84 -4.51
N GLU A 74 -6.63 5.15 -3.42
CA GLU A 74 -7.17 5.53 -2.11
C GLU A 74 -6.49 6.78 -1.55
N HIS A 75 -5.16 6.85 -1.67
CA HIS A 75 -4.40 8.00 -1.18
C HIS A 75 -4.58 9.23 -2.08
N SER A 76 -4.68 9.04 -3.39
CA SER A 76 -5.07 10.10 -4.31
C SER A 76 -6.46 10.65 -3.96
N ALA A 77 -7.40 9.78 -3.59
CA ALA A 77 -8.73 10.19 -3.17
C ALA A 77 -8.70 11.04 -1.88
N VAL A 78 -7.95 10.61 -0.86
CA VAL A 78 -7.73 11.39 0.37
C VAL A 78 -7.10 12.75 0.03
N PHE A 79 -6.05 12.76 -0.79
CA PHE A 79 -5.39 13.99 -1.22
C PHE A 79 -6.35 14.94 -1.94
N GLN A 80 -7.23 14.41 -2.81
CA GLN A 80 -8.25 15.20 -3.49
C GLN A 80 -9.32 15.75 -2.52
N CYS A 81 -9.68 15.00 -1.49
CA CYS A 81 -10.58 15.48 -0.43
C CYS A 81 -9.97 16.61 0.40
N LEU A 82 -8.64 16.58 0.59
CA LEU A 82 -7.89 17.59 1.35
C LEU A 82 -7.55 18.84 0.53
N ALA A 83 -7.72 18.80 -0.79
CA ALA A 83 -7.45 19.97 -1.65
C ALA A 83 -8.36 21.15 -1.25
N GLY A 84 -7.74 22.26 -0.84
CA GLY A 84 -8.44 23.46 -0.35
C GLY A 84 -8.75 23.44 1.14
N GLU A 85 -8.47 22.37 1.87
CA GLU A 85 -8.73 22.22 3.31
C GLU A 85 -7.50 22.60 4.17
N VAL A 86 -6.80 23.64 3.79
CA VAL A 86 -5.56 24.04 4.47
C VAL A 86 -5.85 24.46 5.93
N GLY A 87 -5.23 23.72 6.87
CA GLY A 87 -5.37 24.00 8.30
C GLY A 87 -6.64 23.44 8.96
N ASN A 88 -7.53 22.81 8.21
CA ASN A 88 -8.70 22.14 8.78
C ASN A 88 -8.31 20.80 9.41
N PRO A 89 -8.66 20.57 10.69
CA PRO A 89 -8.24 19.36 11.39
C PRO A 89 -8.99 18.12 10.89
N ILE A 90 -8.21 17.06 10.65
CA ILE A 90 -8.73 15.76 10.24
C ILE A 90 -9.08 14.95 11.49
N GLU A 91 -10.34 14.54 11.62
CA GLU A 91 -10.75 13.57 12.64
C GLU A 91 -10.36 12.15 12.21
N LYS A 92 -10.69 11.76 10.96
CA LYS A 92 -10.39 10.43 10.43
C LYS A 92 -10.10 10.46 8.94
N VAL A 93 -9.16 9.60 8.52
CA VAL A 93 -9.01 9.12 7.14
C VAL A 93 -9.71 7.76 7.05
N ILE A 94 -10.64 7.61 6.11
CA ILE A 94 -11.43 6.39 5.92
C ILE A 94 -11.04 5.80 4.58
N LEU A 95 -10.22 4.74 4.61
CA LEU A 95 -9.78 4.01 3.43
C LEU A 95 -10.82 2.96 3.04
N THR A 96 -11.24 2.96 1.79
CA THR A 96 -12.14 1.93 1.28
C THR A 96 -11.36 0.73 0.75
N ALA A 97 -11.93 -0.46 0.84
CA ALA A 97 -11.40 -1.70 0.30
C ALA A 97 -12.49 -2.43 -0.49
N SER A 98 -12.15 -3.06 -1.61
CA SER A 98 -13.09 -3.96 -2.31
C SER A 98 -13.48 -5.19 -1.47
N GLY A 99 -12.62 -5.55 -0.50
CA GLY A 99 -12.72 -6.79 0.28
C GLY A 99 -12.13 -8.01 -0.43
N GLY A 100 -11.65 -7.85 -1.66
CA GLY A 100 -11.03 -8.92 -2.45
C GLY A 100 -12.00 -10.03 -2.88
N PRO A 101 -11.50 -11.06 -3.58
CA PRO A 101 -12.33 -12.13 -4.12
C PRO A 101 -12.93 -13.05 -3.05
N PHE A 102 -12.37 -13.04 -1.84
CA PHE A 102 -12.76 -13.95 -0.76
C PHE A 102 -13.60 -13.30 0.34
N ARG A 103 -14.09 -12.09 0.12
CA ARG A 103 -14.86 -11.30 1.09
C ARG A 103 -15.96 -12.08 1.79
N THR A 104 -16.67 -12.94 1.07
CA THR A 104 -17.80 -13.73 1.57
C THR A 104 -17.43 -15.15 2.00
N TYR A 105 -16.16 -15.55 1.88
CA TYR A 105 -15.72 -16.91 2.20
C TYR A 105 -15.64 -17.11 3.71
N THR A 106 -16.03 -18.31 4.16
CA THR A 106 -15.77 -18.74 5.54
C THR A 106 -14.31 -19.10 5.76
N LEU A 107 -13.86 -19.18 7.02
CA LEU A 107 -12.49 -19.59 7.33
C LEU A 107 -12.17 -21.00 6.77
N GLU A 108 -13.15 -21.93 6.79
CA GLU A 108 -12.98 -23.27 6.23
C GLU A 108 -12.75 -23.23 4.71
N GLN A 109 -13.49 -22.40 4.01
CA GLN A 109 -13.29 -22.21 2.56
C GLN A 109 -11.92 -21.60 2.26
N LEU A 110 -11.42 -20.68 3.10
CA LEU A 110 -10.09 -20.07 2.92
C LEU A 110 -8.94 -21.08 3.05
N LYS A 111 -9.13 -22.21 3.74
CA LYS A 111 -8.09 -23.26 3.87
C LYS A 111 -7.72 -23.90 2.53
N THR A 112 -8.65 -23.91 1.57
CA THR A 112 -8.51 -24.65 0.30
C THR A 112 -8.46 -23.74 -0.93
N VAL A 113 -8.41 -22.41 -0.75
CA VAL A 113 -8.35 -21.49 -1.89
C VAL A 113 -7.03 -21.63 -2.64
N THR A 114 -7.13 -21.49 -3.96
CA THR A 114 -6.00 -21.61 -4.87
C THR A 114 -5.54 -20.25 -5.35
N LYS A 115 -4.30 -20.17 -5.87
CA LYS A 115 -3.78 -18.96 -6.51
C LYS A 115 -4.65 -18.50 -7.68
N THR A 116 -5.22 -19.43 -8.45
CA THR A 116 -6.10 -19.12 -9.59
C THR A 116 -7.38 -18.41 -9.15
N GLN A 117 -7.92 -18.78 -7.98
CA GLN A 117 -9.07 -18.09 -7.37
C GLN A 117 -8.65 -16.71 -6.82
N ALA A 118 -7.50 -16.64 -6.14
CA ALA A 118 -6.98 -15.41 -5.54
C ALA A 118 -6.62 -14.34 -6.58
N LEU A 119 -6.20 -14.75 -7.78
CA LEU A 119 -5.85 -13.85 -8.88
C LEU A 119 -7.08 -13.25 -9.62
N LYS A 120 -8.30 -13.65 -9.26
CA LYS A 120 -9.54 -13.10 -9.84
C LYS A 120 -10.05 -11.93 -9.00
N HIS A 121 -9.48 -10.74 -9.21
CA HIS A 121 -9.99 -9.55 -8.52
C HIS A 121 -11.34 -9.11 -9.11
N PRO A 122 -12.34 -8.71 -8.27
CA PRO A 122 -13.69 -8.39 -8.76
C PRO A 122 -13.77 -7.12 -9.62
N ASN A 123 -12.93 -6.10 -9.37
CA ASN A 123 -13.08 -4.75 -9.95
C ASN A 123 -11.84 -4.25 -10.70
N TRP A 124 -10.65 -4.82 -10.46
CA TRP A 124 -9.40 -4.30 -11.00
C TRP A 124 -8.61 -5.37 -11.75
N GLU A 125 -7.99 -4.98 -12.85
CA GLU A 125 -6.93 -5.76 -13.50
C GLU A 125 -5.58 -5.26 -13.00
N MET A 126 -4.84 -6.11 -12.27
CA MET A 126 -3.62 -5.75 -11.58
C MET A 126 -2.54 -6.82 -11.74
N GLY A 127 -1.29 -6.47 -11.41
CA GLY A 127 -0.19 -7.42 -11.30
C GLY A 127 -0.45 -8.51 -10.26
N ALA A 128 0.19 -9.66 -10.41
CA ALA A 128 -0.05 -10.84 -9.56
C ALA A 128 0.18 -10.55 -8.06
N LYS A 129 1.27 -9.87 -7.69
CA LYS A 129 1.61 -9.57 -6.29
C LYS A 129 0.51 -8.77 -5.62
N ILE A 130 0.13 -7.62 -6.18
CA ILE A 130 -0.90 -6.74 -5.58
C ILE A 130 -2.28 -7.40 -5.56
N THR A 131 -2.57 -8.29 -6.51
CA THR A 131 -3.85 -9.04 -6.52
C THR A 131 -3.92 -10.03 -5.34
N ILE A 132 -2.83 -10.72 -5.01
CA ILE A 132 -2.76 -11.56 -3.80
C ILE A 132 -2.79 -10.71 -2.54
N ASP A 133 -2.12 -9.56 -2.50
CA ASP A 133 -2.19 -8.61 -1.38
C ASP A 133 -3.63 -8.11 -1.15
N SER A 134 -4.38 -7.83 -2.23
CA SER A 134 -5.80 -7.50 -2.15
C SER A 134 -6.64 -8.65 -1.59
N ALA A 135 -6.43 -9.86 -2.11
CA ALA A 135 -7.15 -11.06 -1.65
C ALA A 135 -6.94 -11.35 -0.16
N SER A 136 -5.76 -11.06 0.38
CA SER A 136 -5.38 -11.28 1.79
C SER A 136 -5.61 -10.07 2.70
N MET A 137 -6.08 -8.94 2.15
CA MET A 137 -6.17 -7.63 2.81
C MET A 137 -4.82 -7.01 3.22
N MET A 138 -3.68 -7.57 2.80
CA MET A 138 -2.37 -6.96 3.03
C MET A 138 -2.20 -5.67 2.24
N ASN A 139 -2.77 -5.58 1.03
CA ASN A 139 -2.75 -4.33 0.27
C ASN A 139 -3.32 -3.17 1.11
N LYS A 140 -4.51 -3.39 1.71
CA LYS A 140 -5.13 -2.40 2.58
C LYS A 140 -4.32 -2.16 3.86
N GLY A 141 -3.67 -3.18 4.39
CA GLY A 141 -2.74 -3.04 5.51
C GLY A 141 -1.56 -2.11 5.17
N PHE A 142 -0.97 -2.24 3.99
CA PHE A 142 0.09 -1.34 3.54
C PHE A 142 -0.42 0.08 3.30
N GLU A 143 -1.61 0.23 2.78
CA GLU A 143 -2.23 1.52 2.58
C GLU A 143 -2.53 2.26 3.89
N VAL A 144 -2.87 1.56 4.96
CA VAL A 144 -3.00 2.14 6.30
C VAL A 144 -1.67 2.75 6.75
N ILE A 145 -0.56 2.04 6.55
CA ILE A 145 0.79 2.53 6.90
C ILE A 145 1.18 3.71 6.01
N GLU A 146 0.90 3.63 4.72
CA GLU A 146 1.18 4.71 3.75
C GLU A 146 0.40 5.98 4.10
N ALA A 147 -0.89 5.88 4.46
CA ALA A 147 -1.73 7.02 4.84
C ALA A 147 -1.18 7.78 6.05
N LYS A 148 -0.64 7.08 7.06
CA LYS A 148 0.03 7.70 8.21
C LYS A 148 1.15 8.64 7.75
N TRP A 149 1.96 8.20 6.81
CA TRP A 149 3.13 8.96 6.36
C TRP A 149 2.78 10.07 5.37
N LEU A 150 1.83 9.85 4.48
CA LEU A 150 1.40 10.85 3.48
C LEU A 150 0.65 12.02 4.11
N PHE A 151 -0.24 11.74 5.08
CA PHE A 151 -1.15 12.76 5.61
C PHE A 151 -0.80 13.19 7.04
N GLY A 152 0.24 12.62 7.65
CA GLY A 152 0.68 12.98 9.00
C GLY A 152 -0.36 12.65 10.09
N VAL A 153 -1.30 11.76 9.82
CA VAL A 153 -2.34 11.34 10.77
C VAL A 153 -1.84 10.28 11.73
N GLN A 154 -2.41 10.25 12.93
CA GLN A 154 -2.07 9.23 13.92
C GLN A 154 -2.71 7.87 13.54
N PRO A 155 -2.11 6.74 13.95
CA PRO A 155 -2.67 5.41 13.66
C PRO A 155 -4.15 5.24 14.01
N GLY A 156 -4.60 5.82 15.13
CA GLY A 156 -6.00 5.77 15.57
C GLY A 156 -6.98 6.61 14.73
N GLN A 157 -6.46 7.47 13.85
CA GLN A 157 -7.26 8.28 12.92
C GLN A 157 -7.47 7.59 11.56
N ILE A 158 -6.95 6.38 11.35
CA ILE A 158 -7.07 5.67 10.08
C ILE A 158 -8.03 4.50 10.25
N GLU A 159 -9.16 4.57 9.56
CA GLU A 159 -10.21 3.55 9.56
C GLU A 159 -10.27 2.88 8.18
N VAL A 160 -10.56 1.58 8.17
CA VAL A 160 -10.81 0.81 6.94
C VAL A 160 -12.26 0.40 6.89
N VAL A 161 -12.92 0.62 5.75
CA VAL A 161 -14.25 0.11 5.47
C VAL A 161 -14.24 -0.70 4.16
N VAL A 162 -14.97 -1.80 4.13
CA VAL A 162 -15.14 -2.58 2.90
C VAL A 162 -16.29 -1.97 2.10
N HIS A 163 -15.99 -1.55 0.87
CA HIS A 163 -16.92 -0.98 -0.11
C HIS A 163 -16.83 -1.77 -1.43
N PRO A 164 -17.63 -2.83 -1.59
CA PRO A 164 -17.47 -3.78 -2.70
C PRO A 164 -17.61 -3.17 -4.09
N GLN A 165 -18.37 -2.09 -4.22
CA GLN A 165 -18.58 -1.42 -5.50
C GLN A 165 -17.35 -0.65 -5.98
N SER A 166 -16.41 -0.32 -5.07
CA SER A 166 -15.17 0.42 -5.36
C SER A 166 -15.38 1.72 -6.14
N VAL A 167 -16.52 2.38 -5.92
CA VAL A 167 -16.88 3.68 -6.54
C VAL A 167 -16.38 4.82 -5.68
N ILE A 168 -16.50 4.70 -4.35
CA ILE A 168 -15.85 5.60 -3.41
C ILE A 168 -14.45 5.07 -3.18
N HIS A 169 -13.45 5.88 -3.56
CA HIS A 169 -12.05 5.44 -3.45
C HIS A 169 -11.47 5.69 -2.05
N SER A 170 -11.86 6.75 -1.35
CA SER A 170 -11.63 6.99 0.09
C SER A 170 -12.37 8.24 0.53
N MET A 171 -12.35 8.50 1.86
CA MET A 171 -13.05 9.62 2.47
C MET A 171 -12.18 10.25 3.56
N VAL A 172 -12.47 11.52 3.87
CA VAL A 172 -11.91 12.25 5.01
C VAL A 172 -13.07 12.77 5.84
N GLN A 173 -13.05 12.49 7.13
CA GLN A 173 -13.95 13.10 8.13
C GLN A 173 -13.20 14.19 8.87
N PHE A 174 -13.79 15.37 8.97
CA PHE A 174 -13.24 16.51 9.68
C PHE A 174 -13.85 16.60 11.08
N GLU A 175 -13.21 17.36 11.98
CA GLU A 175 -13.65 17.50 13.38
C GLU A 175 -15.04 18.15 13.54
N ASP A 176 -15.54 18.87 12.53
CA ASP A 176 -16.91 19.40 12.51
C ASP A 176 -17.97 18.32 12.15
N GLY A 177 -17.53 17.09 11.87
CA GLY A 177 -18.37 15.96 11.47
C GLY A 177 -18.63 15.87 9.96
N ALA A 178 -18.16 16.81 9.15
CA ALA A 178 -18.30 16.75 7.70
C ALA A 178 -17.45 15.60 7.12
N VAL A 179 -17.99 14.90 6.12
CA VAL A 179 -17.25 13.86 5.39
C VAL A 179 -17.14 14.24 3.93
N LYS A 180 -15.92 14.30 3.40
CA LYS A 180 -15.65 14.45 1.97
C LYS A 180 -15.21 13.12 1.39
N ALA A 181 -15.73 12.77 0.22
CA ALA A 181 -15.40 11.54 -0.50
C ALA A 181 -15.02 11.83 -1.95
N GLN A 182 -14.05 11.12 -2.48
CA GLN A 182 -13.76 11.13 -3.91
C GLN A 182 -14.37 9.88 -4.54
N LEU A 183 -15.16 10.09 -5.58
CA LEU A 183 -15.85 9.05 -6.34
C LEU A 183 -15.33 9.03 -7.77
N GLY A 184 -15.32 7.83 -8.37
CA GLY A 184 -14.97 7.65 -9.78
C GLY A 184 -15.04 6.18 -10.19
N MET A 185 -14.90 5.94 -11.49
CA MET A 185 -14.72 4.58 -11.99
C MET A 185 -13.31 4.08 -11.62
N PRO A 186 -13.13 2.77 -11.37
CA PRO A 186 -11.82 2.17 -11.09
C PRO A 186 -10.87 2.28 -12.30
N ASP A 187 -10.05 3.33 -12.32
CA ASP A 187 -9.11 3.61 -13.41
C ASP A 187 -7.88 4.34 -12.88
N MET A 188 -6.72 3.68 -12.91
CA MET A 188 -5.45 4.27 -12.44
C MET A 188 -4.98 5.47 -13.25
N ARG A 189 -5.46 5.66 -14.48
CA ARG A 189 -5.11 6.81 -15.29
C ARG A 189 -5.55 8.13 -14.64
N LEU A 190 -6.66 8.11 -13.89
CA LEU A 190 -7.16 9.30 -13.20
C LEU A 190 -6.20 9.79 -12.10
N PRO A 191 -5.80 8.98 -11.11
CA PRO A 191 -4.87 9.42 -10.09
C PRO A 191 -3.46 9.72 -10.63
N ILE A 192 -2.99 8.98 -11.64
CA ILE A 192 -1.71 9.27 -12.30
C ILE A 192 -1.77 10.65 -12.97
N GLN A 193 -2.81 10.92 -13.79
CA GLN A 193 -2.99 12.21 -14.44
C GLN A 193 -3.07 13.34 -13.41
N TYR A 194 -3.84 13.16 -12.33
CA TYR A 194 -3.99 14.18 -11.30
C TYR A 194 -2.67 14.50 -10.59
N ALA A 195 -1.85 13.49 -10.30
CA ALA A 195 -0.52 13.71 -9.72
C ALA A 195 0.39 14.51 -10.66
N PHE A 196 0.31 14.27 -11.98
CA PHE A 196 1.11 15.02 -12.95
C PHE A 196 0.61 16.44 -13.23
N SER A 197 -0.69 16.69 -13.08
CA SER A 197 -1.29 17.99 -13.42
C SER A 197 -1.58 18.87 -12.20
N TYR A 198 -1.44 18.33 -10.98
CA TYR A 198 -1.76 19.06 -9.75
C TYR A 198 -1.10 20.47 -9.74
N PRO A 199 -1.86 21.53 -9.38
CA PRO A 199 -3.23 21.53 -8.84
C PRO A 199 -4.36 21.47 -9.87
N ASP A 200 -4.06 21.45 -11.16
CA ASP A 200 -5.04 21.54 -12.23
C ASP A 200 -5.73 20.20 -12.52
N ARG A 201 -6.98 20.27 -13.01
CA ARG A 201 -7.70 19.13 -13.54
C ARG A 201 -7.80 19.25 -15.04
N ILE A 202 -7.03 18.41 -15.74
CA ILE A 202 -7.04 18.39 -17.20
C ILE A 202 -8.14 17.48 -17.76
N SER A 203 -8.67 17.84 -18.91
CA SER A 203 -9.70 17.06 -19.59
C SER A 203 -9.16 15.69 -20.00
N ALA A 204 -10.00 14.65 -19.85
CA ALA A 204 -9.67 13.28 -20.23
C ALA A 204 -10.92 12.55 -20.75
N SER A 205 -10.69 11.52 -21.57
CA SER A 205 -11.73 10.65 -22.13
C SER A 205 -12.02 9.41 -21.27
N PHE A 206 -11.66 9.43 -19.98
CA PHE A 206 -11.91 8.30 -19.07
C PHE A 206 -13.41 8.10 -18.85
N GLU A 207 -13.81 6.88 -18.55
CA GLU A 207 -15.18 6.55 -18.24
C GLU A 207 -15.71 7.42 -17.09
N ARG A 208 -16.94 7.88 -17.21
CA ARG A 208 -17.60 8.71 -16.20
C ARG A 208 -18.50 7.86 -15.31
N LEU A 209 -18.51 8.16 -14.02
CA LEU A 209 -19.45 7.58 -13.09
C LEU A 209 -20.88 8.01 -13.50
N ASP A 210 -21.75 7.01 -13.69
CA ASP A 210 -23.16 7.19 -14.02
C ASP A 210 -24.01 6.77 -12.81
N PHE A 211 -24.59 7.75 -12.10
CA PHE A 211 -25.43 7.50 -10.94
C PHE A 211 -26.73 6.76 -11.26
N ALA A 212 -27.20 6.77 -12.52
CA ALA A 212 -28.33 5.96 -12.93
C ALA A 212 -28.01 4.45 -12.93
N LYS A 213 -26.73 4.09 -13.09
CA LYS A 213 -26.24 2.70 -13.02
C LYS A 213 -25.72 2.33 -11.63
N CYS A 214 -25.19 3.30 -10.90
CA CYS A 214 -24.66 3.12 -9.55
C CYS A 214 -25.75 3.45 -8.50
N THR A 215 -26.72 2.55 -8.33
CA THR A 215 -27.89 2.79 -7.47
C THR A 215 -27.68 2.48 -6.01
N ASN A 216 -26.63 1.72 -5.64
CA ASN A 216 -26.35 1.30 -4.27
C ASN A 216 -24.88 1.46 -3.94
N LEU A 217 -24.59 2.05 -2.80
CA LEU A 217 -23.28 2.12 -2.17
C LEU A 217 -23.39 1.44 -0.80
N THR A 218 -22.63 0.38 -0.59
CA THR A 218 -22.69 -0.41 0.65
C THR A 218 -21.35 -0.43 1.35
N PHE A 219 -21.38 -0.50 2.67
CA PHE A 219 -20.21 -0.51 3.52
C PHE A 219 -20.31 -1.64 4.54
N GLU A 220 -19.19 -2.32 4.79
CA GLU A 220 -19.07 -3.41 5.76
C GLU A 220 -17.80 -3.17 6.60
N GLN A 221 -17.81 -3.66 7.83
CA GLN A 221 -16.59 -3.70 8.64
C GLN A 221 -15.63 -4.79 8.12
N PRO A 222 -14.32 -4.53 8.06
CA PRO A 222 -13.36 -5.56 7.68
C PRO A 222 -13.27 -6.67 8.74
N ASP A 223 -13.26 -7.92 8.30
CA ASP A 223 -13.09 -9.05 9.20
C ASP A 223 -11.60 -9.39 9.41
N THR A 224 -11.00 -8.77 10.42
CA THR A 224 -9.59 -8.95 10.74
C THR A 224 -9.25 -10.33 11.34
N LYS A 225 -10.25 -11.10 11.74
CA LYS A 225 -10.04 -12.50 12.21
C LYS A 225 -9.82 -13.44 11.02
N ARG A 226 -10.59 -13.27 9.95
CA ARG A 226 -10.41 -14.02 8.70
C ARG A 226 -9.22 -13.53 7.89
N PHE A 227 -9.02 -12.22 7.84
CA PHE A 227 -7.96 -11.56 7.07
C PHE A 227 -6.94 -10.94 8.02
N ARG A 228 -6.15 -11.81 8.66
CA ARG A 228 -5.18 -11.43 9.70
C ARG A 228 -4.11 -10.46 9.21
N ASN A 229 -3.81 -10.45 7.90
CA ASN A 229 -2.80 -9.56 7.34
C ASN A 229 -3.11 -8.08 7.60
N LEU A 230 -4.39 -7.69 7.61
CA LEU A 230 -4.77 -6.33 7.96
C LEU A 230 -4.44 -6.02 9.44
N SER A 231 -4.73 -6.93 10.37
CA SER A 231 -4.37 -6.72 11.79
C SER A 231 -2.86 -6.72 12.02
N LEU A 232 -2.09 -7.57 11.33
CA LEU A 232 -0.62 -7.58 11.40
C LEU A 232 -0.02 -6.27 10.90
N ALA A 233 -0.59 -5.68 9.84
CA ALA A 233 -0.15 -4.37 9.34
C ALA A 233 -0.47 -3.23 10.35
N TYR A 234 -1.65 -3.25 10.98
CA TYR A 234 -1.95 -2.31 12.07
C TYR A 234 -0.98 -2.48 13.23
N GLU A 235 -0.70 -3.72 13.67
CA GLU A 235 0.29 -4.00 14.71
C GLU A 235 1.67 -3.43 14.33
N ALA A 236 2.12 -3.68 13.10
CA ALA A 236 3.40 -3.15 12.62
C ALA A 236 3.43 -1.61 12.63
N MET A 237 2.34 -0.96 12.22
CA MET A 237 2.22 0.50 12.25
C MET A 237 2.28 1.06 13.68
N TYR A 238 1.63 0.41 14.66
CA TYR A 238 1.66 0.82 16.07
C TYR A 238 3.02 0.59 16.70
N ARG A 239 3.70 -0.52 16.39
CA ARG A 239 5.06 -0.82 16.88
C ARG A 239 6.10 0.16 16.31
N GLY A 240 5.92 0.60 15.06
CA GLY A 240 6.84 1.52 14.40
C GLY A 240 8.22 0.93 14.13
N GLY A 241 9.23 1.81 14.05
CA GLY A 241 10.61 1.40 13.77
C GLY A 241 10.71 0.64 12.44
N ASN A 242 11.46 -0.46 12.45
CA ASN A 242 11.62 -1.33 11.28
C ASN A 242 10.52 -2.40 11.14
N MET A 243 9.51 -2.43 12.01
CA MET A 243 8.47 -3.48 11.97
C MET A 243 7.68 -3.51 10.66
N PRO A 244 7.26 -2.38 10.06
CA PRO A 244 6.62 -2.41 8.76
C PRO A 244 7.52 -2.92 7.63
N CYS A 245 8.83 -2.69 7.70
CA CYS A 245 9.81 -3.26 6.77
C CYS A 245 9.84 -4.79 6.89
N ILE A 246 9.83 -5.33 8.12
CA ILE A 246 9.76 -6.78 8.37
C ILE A 246 8.51 -7.38 7.75
N VAL A 247 7.35 -6.75 7.96
CA VAL A 247 6.08 -7.22 7.38
C VAL A 247 6.13 -7.20 5.85
N ASN A 248 6.65 -6.13 5.24
CA ASN A 248 6.77 -6.05 3.79
C ASN A 248 7.68 -7.16 3.24
N ALA A 249 8.87 -7.36 3.82
CA ALA A 249 9.82 -8.37 3.38
C ALA A 249 9.23 -9.79 3.49
N ALA A 250 8.59 -10.10 4.62
CA ALA A 250 7.90 -11.38 4.84
C ALA A 250 6.77 -11.57 3.82
N ASN A 251 5.94 -10.54 3.60
CA ASN A 251 4.84 -10.59 2.65
C ASN A 251 5.32 -10.87 1.22
N GLU A 252 6.37 -10.21 0.75
CA GLU A 252 6.92 -10.48 -0.58
C GLU A 252 7.37 -11.94 -0.74
N VAL A 253 7.98 -12.53 0.30
CA VAL A 253 8.39 -13.94 0.30
C VAL A 253 7.19 -14.88 0.25
N VAL A 254 6.19 -14.67 1.12
CA VAL A 254 5.04 -15.59 1.18
C VAL A 254 4.15 -15.47 -0.05
N VAL A 255 3.98 -14.28 -0.61
CA VAL A 255 3.23 -14.08 -1.86
C VAL A 255 3.93 -14.79 -3.02
N ALA A 256 5.25 -14.63 -3.15
CA ALA A 256 6.02 -15.33 -4.17
C ALA A 256 5.95 -16.86 -4.02
N SER A 257 5.91 -17.35 -2.78
CA SER A 257 5.75 -18.79 -2.49
C SER A 257 4.33 -19.27 -2.79
N PHE A 258 3.29 -18.52 -2.42
CA PHE A 258 1.89 -18.87 -2.71
C PHE A 258 1.62 -18.95 -4.22
N LEU A 259 2.16 -18.04 -5.00
CA LEU A 259 2.06 -18.06 -6.46
C LEU A 259 2.73 -19.30 -7.10
N LYS A 260 3.65 -19.94 -6.38
CA LYS A 260 4.33 -21.19 -6.78
C LYS A 260 3.76 -22.45 -6.09
N ASP A 261 2.61 -22.31 -5.43
CA ASP A 261 1.97 -23.38 -4.62
C ASP A 261 2.88 -23.90 -3.49
N GLY A 262 3.77 -23.05 -2.97
CA GLY A 262 4.73 -23.39 -1.92
C GLY A 262 4.19 -23.17 -0.50
N ILE A 263 3.06 -22.47 -0.34
CA ILE A 263 2.39 -22.22 0.95
C ILE A 263 0.90 -22.07 0.73
N SER A 264 0.08 -22.36 1.76
CA SER A 264 -1.36 -22.15 1.73
C SER A 264 -1.71 -20.66 1.93
N PHE A 265 -2.92 -20.26 1.55
CA PHE A 265 -3.40 -18.87 1.70
C PHE A 265 -3.34 -18.40 3.18
N LEU A 266 -3.85 -19.21 4.11
CA LEU A 266 -3.78 -18.88 5.54
C LEU A 266 -2.37 -18.98 6.10
N GLY A 267 -1.54 -19.88 5.58
CA GLY A 267 -0.14 -20.03 5.97
C GLY A 267 0.70 -18.76 5.69
N MET A 268 0.29 -17.91 4.74
CA MET A 268 0.96 -16.63 4.51
C MET A 268 0.95 -15.75 5.77
N SER A 269 -0.21 -15.60 6.42
CA SER A 269 -0.32 -14.80 7.65
C SER A 269 0.49 -15.41 8.79
N ASP A 270 0.53 -16.73 8.91
CA ASP A 270 1.31 -17.43 9.96
C ASP A 270 2.81 -17.19 9.82
N VAL A 271 3.33 -17.18 8.58
CA VAL A 271 4.74 -16.88 8.33
C VAL A 271 5.06 -15.42 8.59
N ILE A 272 4.19 -14.49 8.19
CA ILE A 272 4.39 -13.05 8.44
C ILE A 272 4.47 -12.81 9.96
N GLU A 273 3.50 -13.30 10.73
CA GLU A 273 3.45 -13.14 12.18
C GLU A 273 4.71 -13.70 12.86
N LYS A 274 5.11 -14.93 12.52
CA LYS A 274 6.33 -15.53 13.06
C LYS A 274 7.60 -14.77 12.66
N THR A 275 7.63 -14.16 11.48
CA THR A 275 8.76 -13.33 11.06
C THR A 275 8.82 -12.05 11.90
N MET A 276 7.67 -11.42 12.19
CA MET A 276 7.60 -10.26 13.09
C MET A 276 8.06 -10.56 14.52
N GLU A 277 7.86 -11.80 14.98
CA GLU A 277 8.31 -12.26 16.31
C GLU A 277 9.81 -12.54 16.37
N GLN A 278 10.42 -13.01 15.26
CA GLN A 278 11.79 -13.53 15.24
C GLN A 278 12.83 -12.51 14.74
N ALA A 279 12.43 -11.58 13.88
CA ALA A 279 13.34 -10.58 13.34
C ALA A 279 13.72 -9.53 14.38
N ALA A 280 14.96 -9.05 14.31
CA ALA A 280 15.46 -8.04 15.21
C ALA A 280 14.73 -6.70 15.07
N PHE A 281 14.22 -6.18 16.20
CA PHE A 281 13.52 -4.88 16.20
C PHE A 281 14.52 -3.73 16.39
N VAL A 282 14.41 -2.71 15.50
CA VAL A 282 15.18 -1.46 15.57
C VAL A 282 14.19 -0.30 15.63
N ALA A 283 14.21 0.48 16.71
CA ALA A 283 13.22 1.53 16.96
C ALA A 283 13.42 2.76 16.06
N ASN A 284 14.66 3.13 15.75
CA ASN A 284 15.00 4.29 14.91
C ASN A 284 15.97 3.84 13.81
N PRO A 285 15.48 3.16 12.76
CA PRO A 285 16.35 2.55 11.77
C PRO A 285 16.93 3.60 10.81
N SER A 286 18.22 3.48 10.51
CA SER A 286 18.90 4.12 9.39
C SER A 286 18.54 3.43 8.07
N TYR A 287 19.00 3.97 6.94
CA TYR A 287 18.84 3.29 5.65
C TYR A 287 19.52 1.91 5.65
N GLU A 288 20.71 1.82 6.19
CA GLU A 288 21.48 0.57 6.31
C GLU A 288 20.75 -0.46 7.20
N ASP A 289 20.10 0.00 8.28
CA ASP A 289 19.26 -0.86 9.12
C ASP A 289 18.04 -1.39 8.36
N TYR A 290 17.41 -0.59 7.49
CA TYR A 290 16.32 -1.08 6.62
C TYR A 290 16.80 -2.13 5.62
N VAL A 291 18.00 -1.96 5.03
CA VAL A 291 18.61 -2.96 4.15
C VAL A 291 18.84 -4.26 4.90
N ALA A 292 19.50 -4.20 6.06
CA ALA A 292 19.77 -5.38 6.88
C ALA A 292 18.47 -6.07 7.36
N THR A 293 17.47 -5.27 7.76
CA THR A 293 16.15 -5.76 8.16
C THR A 293 15.44 -6.53 7.04
N ASP A 294 15.42 -5.97 5.81
CA ASP A 294 14.79 -6.62 4.67
C ASP A 294 15.47 -7.97 4.37
N GLU A 295 16.80 -8.01 4.37
CA GLU A 295 17.57 -9.23 4.16
C GLU A 295 17.31 -10.28 5.24
N GLU A 296 17.35 -9.90 6.52
CA GLU A 296 17.08 -10.81 7.63
C GLU A 296 15.64 -11.34 7.61
N ALA A 297 14.66 -10.46 7.46
CA ALA A 297 13.24 -10.85 7.43
C ALA A 297 12.94 -11.79 6.26
N ARG A 298 13.52 -11.55 5.07
CA ARG A 298 13.41 -12.47 3.92
C ARG A 298 14.02 -13.83 4.22
N ARG A 299 15.17 -13.88 4.86
CA ARG A 299 15.82 -15.14 5.26
C ARG A 299 14.93 -15.92 6.21
N ILE A 300 14.43 -15.28 7.29
CA ILE A 300 13.54 -15.90 8.28
C ILE A 300 12.26 -16.41 7.62
N ALA A 301 11.57 -15.57 6.85
CA ALA A 301 10.34 -15.95 6.15
C ALA A 301 10.57 -17.13 5.20
N SER A 302 11.69 -17.15 4.47
CA SER A 302 12.02 -18.25 3.55
C SER A 302 12.28 -19.56 4.30
N GLU A 303 12.92 -19.52 5.45
CA GLU A 303 13.12 -20.69 6.31
C GLU A 303 11.79 -21.22 6.87
N LEU A 304 10.89 -20.31 7.32
CA LEU A 304 9.56 -20.68 7.82
C LEU A 304 8.70 -21.30 6.72
N VAL A 305 8.73 -20.79 5.51
CA VAL A 305 8.04 -21.36 4.34
C VAL A 305 8.53 -22.78 4.07
N ARG A 306 9.86 -23.03 4.06
CA ARG A 306 10.43 -24.38 3.84
C ARG A 306 10.00 -25.37 4.91
N ARG A 307 9.86 -24.94 6.19
CA ARG A 307 9.38 -25.80 7.28
C ARG A 307 7.92 -26.20 7.14
N GLN A 308 7.08 -25.33 6.54
CA GLN A 308 5.67 -25.66 6.29
C GLN A 308 5.48 -26.63 5.10
N ASN A 309 6.47 -26.72 4.19
CA ASN A 309 6.41 -27.60 3.04
C ASN A 309 7.73 -28.36 2.82
N PRO A 310 8.07 -29.31 3.71
CA PRO A 310 9.36 -30.01 3.70
C PRO A 310 9.58 -30.92 2.48
N GLN A 311 8.56 -31.11 1.62
CA GLN A 311 8.64 -32.03 0.46
C GLN A 311 8.88 -31.30 -0.89
N LYS A 312 9.07 -30.00 -0.89
CA LYS A 312 9.46 -29.18 -2.04
C LYS A 312 10.77 -28.42 -1.73
#